data_29540cb0dbde4d607f73fea21f2e5af8
#
_entry.id   29540cb0dbde4d607f73fea21f2e5af8
#
_cell.length_a   1.000
_cell.length_b   1.000
_cell.length_c   1.000
_cell.angle_alpha   90.00
_cell.angle_beta   90.00
_cell.angle_gamma   90.00
#
_symmetry.space_group_name_H-M   'P 1'
#
loop_
_entity.id
_entity.type
_entity.pdbx_description
1 polymer ?
#
loop_
_entity_poly.entity_id
_entity_poly.type
_entity_poly.pdbx_seq_one_letter_code
_entity_poly.pdbx_strand_id
1 'polypeptide(L)'
;MPKDDRLDGKRKAGARPLRRRIGRSLLIACVVLALPVLVLLAPVAGTALLCHGETGPVRQSLWTDTPREAGRTFLAYPEWHIVYAYEDYATALETGAPRDMGWMHQIAGFWSSLCVLMAEADAVGGATSMTATVYTIGVSFTAEMALKGAFEETLGAVVYQPGPVADLERAMARDYAGFLLQTPWYRYPFQDWLTRLEALSLDGWKDRLRRAALRLEWAGKAAWAGVITDLAATMPPDALRMDVALTEMEGIALPDGWTLVETAGEVRVFEVDRYRAFTTALQQVLAHGAVPQGIAGNDLILISALGAALPELPPEVSEIFTYDRSGVTRFLLKLPVALLGELVARGVVIEHVYDY
;
A
#
# COMPACT_ATOMS: atom_id res chain seq x y z
N MET A 1 -59.54 5.53 -75.88
CA MET A 1 -58.75 6.42 -75.00
C MET A 1 -58.53 5.77 -73.65
N PRO A 2 -57.41 5.20 -73.35
CA PRO A 2 -57.08 4.75 -72.01
C PRO A 2 -56.23 5.79 -71.31
N LYS A 3 -56.55 6.10 -70.05
CA LYS A 3 -55.80 6.92 -69.11
C LYS A 3 -54.62 6.18 -68.53
N ASP A 4 -53.52 6.79 -68.69
CA ASP A 4 -52.20 6.39 -68.09
C ASP A 4 -52.17 6.80 -66.61
N ASP A 5 -52.14 5.85 -65.68
CA ASP A 5 -51.98 6.10 -64.25
C ASP A 5 -50.61 5.58 -63.80
N ARG A 6 -49.54 6.36 -63.97
CA ARG A 6 -48.26 6.18 -63.45
C ARG A 6 -48.14 6.92 -62.12
N LEU A 7 -48.50 6.27 -61.01
CA LEU A 7 -48.27 6.80 -59.67
C LEU A 7 -46.95 6.23 -59.09
N ASP A 8 -46.07 7.08 -59.06
CA ASP A 8 -45.05 7.50 -58.14
C ASP A 8 -44.75 6.57 -56.97
N GLY A 9 -43.80 5.65 -57.21
CA GLY A 9 -43.15 4.82 -56.20
C GLY A 9 -41.94 5.52 -55.58
N LYS A 10 -42.11 6.59 -54.76
CA LYS A 10 -41.02 7.15 -53.95
C LYS A 10 -40.59 6.13 -52.90
N ARG A 11 -39.56 5.36 -53.22
CA ARG A 11 -38.81 4.54 -52.30
C ARG A 11 -38.20 5.42 -51.21
N LYS A 12 -38.68 5.28 -49.96
CA LYS A 12 -38.01 5.79 -48.75
C LYS A 12 -36.71 5.05 -48.59
N ALA A 13 -35.68 5.50 -49.27
CA ALA A 13 -34.30 4.99 -49.07
C ALA A 13 -33.62 5.85 -48.00
N GLY A 14 -33.10 5.25 -46.97
CA GLY A 14 -31.86 5.72 -46.40
C GLY A 14 -31.79 6.25 -45.00
N ALA A 15 -32.67 5.92 -44.04
CA ALA A 15 -32.46 6.30 -42.64
C ALA A 15 -31.80 5.20 -41.76
N ARG A 16 -31.68 3.97 -42.23
CA ARG A 16 -31.14 2.82 -41.48
C ARG A 16 -29.62 2.77 -41.30
N PRO A 17 -28.74 3.22 -42.24
CA PRO A 17 -27.30 3.05 -42.05
C PRO A 17 -26.69 4.01 -41.02
N LEU A 18 -27.26 5.23 -40.87
CA LEU A 18 -26.70 6.24 -39.95
C LEU A 18 -26.94 5.89 -38.47
N ARG A 19 -28.16 5.47 -38.13
CA ARG A 19 -28.49 4.99 -36.76
C ARG A 19 -27.64 3.79 -36.33
N ARG A 20 -27.35 2.88 -37.25
CA ARG A 20 -26.52 1.68 -36.97
C ARG A 20 -25.04 2.03 -36.76
N ARG A 21 -24.53 3.05 -37.46
CA ARG A 21 -23.15 3.58 -37.27
C ARG A 21 -23.04 4.32 -35.94
N ILE A 22 -23.98 5.19 -35.60
CA ILE A 22 -24.00 5.91 -34.33
C ILE A 22 -24.11 4.92 -33.14
N GLY A 23 -25.00 3.93 -33.23
CA GLY A 23 -25.11 2.89 -32.18
C GLY A 23 -23.85 2.08 -32.01
N ARG A 24 -23.13 1.73 -33.10
CA ARG A 24 -21.87 1.02 -33.05
C ARG A 24 -20.74 1.87 -32.47
N SER A 25 -20.68 3.15 -32.80
CA SER A 25 -19.69 4.10 -32.25
C SER A 25 -19.92 4.35 -30.76
N LEU A 26 -21.18 4.50 -30.32
CA LEU A 26 -21.55 4.59 -28.91
C LEU A 26 -21.19 3.31 -28.13
N LEU A 27 -21.48 2.15 -28.69
CA LEU A 27 -21.10 0.87 -28.07
C LEU A 27 -19.58 0.75 -27.91
N ILE A 28 -18.82 1.09 -28.96
CA ILE A 28 -17.34 1.07 -28.90
C ILE A 28 -16.85 2.07 -27.84
N ALA A 29 -17.40 3.28 -27.80
CA ALA A 29 -17.06 4.27 -26.78
C ALA A 29 -17.36 3.76 -25.35
N CYS A 30 -18.53 3.15 -25.13
CA CYS A 30 -18.88 2.55 -23.86
C CYS A 30 -17.91 1.40 -23.47
N VAL A 31 -17.56 0.54 -24.42
CA VAL A 31 -16.60 -0.56 -24.18
C VAL A 31 -15.21 -0.01 -23.85
N VAL A 32 -14.74 1.00 -24.60
CA VAL A 32 -13.42 1.63 -24.40
C VAL A 32 -13.35 2.33 -23.04
N LEU A 33 -14.45 2.91 -22.55
CA LEU A 33 -14.51 3.56 -21.23
C LEU A 33 -14.72 2.54 -20.09
N ALA A 34 -15.53 1.51 -20.32
CA ALA A 34 -15.83 0.51 -19.28
C ALA A 34 -14.69 -0.49 -19.08
N LEU A 35 -13.96 -0.86 -20.14
CA LEU A 35 -12.91 -1.89 -20.06
C LEU A 35 -11.81 -1.56 -19.05
N PRO A 36 -11.21 -0.36 -19.01
CA PRO A 36 -10.22 0.00 -18.00
C PRO A 36 -10.78 -0.09 -16.58
N VAL A 37 -12.03 0.36 -16.38
CA VAL A 37 -12.69 0.29 -15.06
C VAL A 37 -12.89 -1.17 -14.64
N LEU A 38 -13.36 -2.03 -15.54
CA LEU A 38 -13.52 -3.46 -15.26
C LEU A 38 -12.18 -4.15 -14.96
N VAL A 39 -11.11 -3.79 -15.68
CA VAL A 39 -9.75 -4.32 -15.43
C VAL A 39 -9.26 -3.89 -14.05
N LEU A 40 -9.50 -2.65 -13.64
CA LEU A 40 -9.11 -2.14 -12.31
C LEU A 40 -9.92 -2.78 -11.18
N LEU A 41 -11.19 -3.12 -11.41
CA LEU A 41 -12.06 -3.71 -10.39
C LEU A 41 -12.00 -5.25 -10.37
N ALA A 42 -11.46 -5.89 -11.39
CA ALA A 42 -11.37 -7.35 -11.46
C ALA A 42 -10.59 -7.97 -10.28
N PRO A 43 -9.45 -7.42 -9.83
CA PRO A 43 -8.76 -7.94 -8.65
C PRO A 43 -9.57 -7.80 -7.36
N VAL A 44 -10.34 -6.72 -7.20
CA VAL A 44 -11.25 -6.54 -6.06
C VAL A 44 -12.30 -7.65 -6.04
N ALA A 45 -12.95 -7.88 -7.19
CA ALA A 45 -13.94 -8.96 -7.31
C ALA A 45 -13.32 -10.33 -7.07
N GLY A 46 -12.11 -10.56 -7.62
CA GLY A 46 -11.36 -11.80 -7.40
C GLY A 46 -11.06 -12.03 -5.91
N THR A 47 -10.51 -11.04 -5.24
CA THR A 47 -10.18 -11.11 -3.80
C THR A 47 -11.45 -11.29 -2.96
N ALA A 48 -12.50 -10.51 -3.23
CA ALA A 48 -13.76 -10.59 -2.49
C ALA A 48 -14.52 -11.91 -2.65
N LEU A 49 -14.33 -12.62 -3.76
CA LEU A 49 -15.05 -13.87 -4.04
C LEU A 49 -14.25 -15.13 -3.73
N LEU A 50 -12.90 -15.05 -3.79
CA LEU A 50 -12.06 -16.25 -3.80
C LEU A 50 -11.06 -16.31 -2.63
N CYS A 51 -10.83 -15.20 -1.90
CA CYS A 51 -9.74 -15.09 -0.94
C CYS A 51 -10.20 -15.09 0.53
N HIS A 52 -11.45 -15.43 0.78
CA HIS A 52 -11.96 -15.57 2.15
C HIS A 52 -11.65 -16.96 2.71
N GLY A 53 -11.27 -16.99 4.00
CA GLY A 53 -11.08 -18.20 4.79
C GLY A 53 -12.31 -18.57 5.62
N GLU A 54 -12.18 -19.61 6.45
CA GLU A 54 -13.16 -19.90 7.48
C GLU A 54 -13.13 -18.81 8.55
N THR A 55 -14.29 -18.27 8.90
CA THR A 55 -14.40 -17.25 9.92
C THR A 55 -14.16 -17.85 11.31
N GLY A 56 -13.06 -17.47 11.91
CA GLY A 56 -12.72 -17.85 13.28
C GLY A 56 -13.45 -16.99 14.33
N PRO A 57 -13.28 -17.32 15.62
CA PRO A 57 -13.85 -16.53 16.70
C PRO A 57 -13.20 -15.14 16.75
N VAL A 58 -14.01 -14.12 17.03
CA VAL A 58 -13.51 -12.78 17.29
C VAL A 58 -12.64 -12.82 18.56
N ARG A 59 -11.38 -12.40 18.43
CA ARG A 59 -10.48 -12.28 19.59
C ARG A 59 -10.87 -11.07 20.40
N GLN A 60 -10.88 -11.23 21.71
CA GLN A 60 -11.14 -10.10 22.62
C GLN A 60 -9.90 -9.23 22.70
N SER A 61 -10.13 -7.93 22.58
CA SER A 61 -9.08 -6.95 22.82
C SER A 61 -8.70 -6.92 24.30
N LEU A 62 -7.42 -6.73 24.55
CA LEU A 62 -6.83 -6.64 25.88
C LEU A 62 -6.20 -5.26 26.06
N TRP A 63 -6.32 -4.70 27.27
CA TRP A 63 -5.52 -3.55 27.68
C TRP A 63 -5.82 -2.22 26.97
N THR A 64 -6.99 -2.05 26.35
CA THR A 64 -7.41 -0.79 25.73
C THR A 64 -8.92 -0.64 25.75
N ASP A 65 -9.40 0.59 25.92
CA ASP A 65 -10.81 0.95 25.85
C ASP A 65 -11.32 1.06 24.40
N THR A 66 -10.42 1.19 23.44
CA THR A 66 -10.72 1.28 22.01
C THR A 66 -10.11 0.10 21.23
N PRO A 67 -10.72 -1.10 21.36
CA PRO A 67 -10.18 -2.30 20.76
C PRO A 67 -10.19 -2.21 19.22
N ARG A 68 -9.10 -2.65 18.62
CA ARG A 68 -9.01 -2.82 17.17
C ARG A 68 -9.29 -4.27 16.80
N GLU A 69 -9.96 -4.49 15.67
CA GLU A 69 -10.19 -5.84 15.15
C GLU A 69 -8.84 -6.56 14.95
N ALA A 70 -8.70 -7.78 15.51
CA ALA A 70 -7.45 -8.54 15.45
C ALA A 70 -6.99 -8.81 14.01
N GLY A 71 -7.91 -8.96 13.06
CA GLY A 71 -7.60 -9.14 11.64
C GLY A 71 -6.93 -7.93 10.97
N ARG A 72 -6.95 -6.75 11.60
CA ARG A 72 -6.36 -5.54 11.01
C ARG A 72 -4.85 -5.63 10.82
N THR A 73 -4.13 -6.35 11.68
CA THR A 73 -2.69 -6.56 11.54
C THR A 73 -2.34 -7.20 10.18
N PHE A 74 -3.17 -8.13 9.69
CA PHE A 74 -2.97 -8.77 8.40
C PHE A 74 -3.27 -7.81 7.23
N LEU A 75 -4.30 -6.97 7.36
CA LEU A 75 -4.69 -6.02 6.32
C LEU A 75 -3.81 -4.76 6.28
N ALA A 76 -2.89 -4.60 7.24
CA ALA A 76 -1.88 -3.56 7.21
C ALA A 76 -0.75 -3.85 6.21
N TYR A 77 -0.38 -5.12 5.99
CA TYR A 77 0.72 -5.49 5.09
C TYR A 77 0.55 -5.00 3.65
N PRO A 78 -0.64 -5.06 3.00
CA PRO A 78 -0.78 -4.54 1.63
C PRO A 78 -0.39 -3.07 1.49
N GLU A 79 -0.62 -2.23 2.50
CA GLU A 79 -0.14 -0.85 2.52
C GLU A 79 1.40 -0.82 2.54
N TRP A 80 2.03 -1.67 3.34
CA TRP A 80 3.48 -1.83 3.37
C TRP A 80 4.05 -2.44 2.10
N HIS A 81 3.30 -3.26 1.38
CA HIS A 81 3.70 -3.68 0.03
C HIS A 81 3.90 -2.47 -0.90
N ILE A 82 3.04 -1.44 -0.78
CA ILE A 82 3.20 -0.18 -1.52
C ILE A 82 4.48 0.55 -1.10
N VAL A 83 4.77 0.63 0.19
CA VAL A 83 6.01 1.23 0.71
C VAL A 83 7.22 0.56 0.06
N TYR A 84 7.28 -0.76 0.09
CA TYR A 84 8.36 -1.53 -0.53
C TYR A 84 8.41 -1.38 -2.06
N ALA A 85 7.26 -1.19 -2.74
CA ALA A 85 7.24 -0.93 -4.17
C ALA A 85 7.94 0.39 -4.52
N TYR A 86 7.88 1.41 -3.66
CA TYR A 86 8.64 2.65 -3.85
C TYR A 86 10.13 2.51 -3.52
N GLU A 87 10.52 1.61 -2.62
CA GLU A 87 11.93 1.22 -2.43
C GLU A 87 12.48 0.55 -3.70
N ASP A 88 11.71 -0.36 -4.31
CA ASP A 88 12.08 -0.99 -5.59
C ASP A 88 12.20 0.03 -6.70
N TYR A 89 11.30 1.02 -6.75
CA TYR A 89 11.37 2.11 -7.72
C TYR A 89 12.64 2.94 -7.54
N ALA A 90 12.97 3.32 -6.31
CA ALA A 90 14.21 4.04 -6.02
C ALA A 90 15.44 3.21 -6.43
N THR A 91 15.46 1.92 -6.12
CA THR A 91 16.53 0.99 -6.51
C THR A 91 16.66 0.86 -8.03
N ALA A 92 15.53 0.74 -8.75
CA ALA A 92 15.55 0.68 -10.22
C ALA A 92 16.13 1.94 -10.85
N LEU A 93 15.85 3.11 -10.29
CA LEU A 93 16.42 4.39 -10.72
C LEU A 93 17.93 4.53 -10.40
N GLU A 94 18.42 3.83 -9.40
CA GLU A 94 19.83 3.86 -9.01
C GLU A 94 20.68 2.91 -9.84
N THR A 95 20.15 1.74 -10.16
CA THR A 95 20.87 0.64 -10.82
C THR A 95 20.63 0.59 -12.31
N GLY A 96 19.58 1.24 -12.82
CA GLY A 96 19.17 1.14 -14.22
C GLY A 96 18.22 2.27 -14.64
N ALA A 97 17.00 1.91 -14.98
CA ALA A 97 15.97 2.80 -15.49
C ALA A 97 14.59 2.50 -14.87
N PRO A 98 13.65 3.45 -14.89
CA PRO A 98 12.30 3.27 -14.33
C PRO A 98 11.57 2.02 -14.86
N ARG A 99 11.79 1.65 -16.13
CA ARG A 99 11.19 0.45 -16.74
C ARG A 99 11.63 -0.86 -16.07
N ASP A 100 12.76 -0.85 -15.35
CA ASP A 100 13.33 -2.06 -14.74
C ASP A 100 12.65 -2.41 -13.40
N MET A 101 11.67 -1.60 -12.94
CA MET A 101 10.94 -1.81 -11.70
C MET A 101 10.04 -3.05 -11.68
N GLY A 102 9.63 -3.57 -12.85
CA GLY A 102 8.69 -4.70 -12.90
C GLY A 102 7.26 -4.33 -12.49
N TRP A 103 6.69 -3.31 -13.08
CA TRP A 103 5.39 -2.69 -12.74
C TRP A 103 4.24 -3.68 -12.53
N MET A 104 4.09 -4.66 -13.44
CA MET A 104 3.05 -5.68 -13.31
C MET A 104 3.29 -6.64 -12.14
N HIS A 105 4.55 -6.88 -11.78
CA HIS A 105 4.91 -7.68 -10.62
C HIS A 105 4.47 -6.99 -9.32
N GLN A 106 4.61 -5.66 -9.24
CA GLN A 106 4.14 -4.89 -8.07
C GLN A 106 2.62 -4.99 -7.91
N ILE A 107 1.87 -4.86 -9.02
CA ILE A 107 0.40 -5.01 -8.99
C ILE A 107 0.01 -6.43 -8.54
N ALA A 108 0.60 -7.45 -9.16
CA ALA A 108 0.30 -8.84 -8.83
C ALA A 108 0.67 -9.18 -7.38
N GLY A 109 1.81 -8.68 -6.89
CA GLY A 109 2.28 -8.86 -5.52
C GLY A 109 1.32 -8.27 -4.48
N PHE A 110 0.78 -7.07 -4.73
CA PHE A 110 -0.22 -6.46 -3.86
C PHE A 110 -1.46 -7.37 -3.72
N TRP A 111 -2.07 -7.76 -4.84
CA TRP A 111 -3.32 -8.53 -4.80
C TRP A 111 -3.14 -9.97 -4.33
N SER A 112 -2.00 -10.61 -4.64
CA SER A 112 -1.70 -11.96 -4.15
C SER A 112 -1.44 -11.98 -2.64
N SER A 113 -0.70 -11.01 -2.11
CA SER A 113 -0.50 -10.90 -0.67
C SER A 113 -1.80 -10.59 0.06
N LEU A 114 -2.62 -9.66 -0.47
CA LEU A 114 -3.92 -9.37 0.10
C LEU A 114 -4.82 -10.61 0.13
N CYS A 115 -4.80 -11.43 -0.93
CA CYS A 115 -5.60 -12.67 -0.99
C CYS A 115 -5.24 -13.64 0.15
N VAL A 116 -3.96 -13.87 0.40
CA VAL A 116 -3.50 -14.72 1.50
C VAL A 116 -3.90 -14.13 2.85
N LEU A 117 -3.69 -12.83 3.03
CA LEU A 117 -3.91 -12.17 4.31
C LEU A 117 -5.38 -11.92 4.65
N MET A 118 -6.26 -11.90 3.66
CA MET A 118 -7.72 -11.91 3.90
C MET A 118 -8.16 -13.19 4.61
N ALA A 119 -7.66 -14.36 4.17
CA ALA A 119 -7.97 -15.63 4.83
C ALA A 119 -7.42 -15.68 6.26
N GLU A 120 -6.22 -15.15 6.51
CA GLU A 120 -5.64 -15.04 7.85
C GLU A 120 -6.43 -14.09 8.75
N ALA A 121 -6.91 -12.97 8.20
CA ALA A 121 -7.77 -12.05 8.93
C ALA A 121 -9.11 -12.70 9.31
N ASP A 122 -9.73 -13.43 8.39
CA ASP A 122 -10.97 -14.14 8.66
C ASP A 122 -10.82 -15.18 9.78
N ALA A 123 -9.68 -15.88 9.84
CA ALA A 123 -9.39 -16.88 10.87
C ALA A 123 -9.35 -16.33 12.32
N VAL A 124 -9.23 -14.99 12.47
CA VAL A 124 -9.24 -14.31 13.78
C VAL A 124 -10.46 -13.40 14.00
N GLY A 125 -11.51 -13.61 13.23
CA GLY A 125 -12.78 -12.86 13.34
C GLY A 125 -12.97 -11.75 12.32
N GLY A 126 -12.05 -11.63 11.35
CA GLY A 126 -12.13 -10.65 10.27
C GLY A 126 -11.61 -9.26 10.63
N ALA A 127 -11.66 -8.36 9.65
CA ALA A 127 -11.31 -6.94 9.76
C ALA A 127 -12.20 -6.09 8.84
N THR A 128 -13.50 -6.14 9.07
CA THR A 128 -14.51 -5.52 8.20
C THR A 128 -14.34 -4.02 8.03
N SER A 129 -13.87 -3.34 9.09
CA SER A 129 -13.62 -1.89 9.06
C SER A 129 -12.48 -1.48 8.12
N MET A 130 -11.52 -2.38 7.85
CA MET A 130 -10.36 -2.13 6.98
C MET A 130 -10.58 -2.56 5.53
N THR A 131 -11.47 -3.53 5.26
CA THR A 131 -11.61 -4.16 3.95
C THR A 131 -11.88 -3.17 2.83
N ALA A 132 -12.82 -2.23 3.02
CA ALA A 132 -13.12 -1.21 2.02
C ALA A 132 -11.92 -0.28 1.76
N THR A 133 -11.20 0.08 2.82
CA THR A 133 -10.00 0.93 2.74
C THR A 133 -8.91 0.24 1.93
N VAL A 134 -8.59 -1.02 2.23
CA VAL A 134 -7.55 -1.79 1.53
C VAL A 134 -7.89 -1.98 0.05
N TYR A 135 -9.16 -2.25 -0.29
CA TYR A 135 -9.58 -2.31 -1.69
C TYR A 135 -9.42 -0.97 -2.41
N THR A 136 -9.78 0.13 -1.76
CA THR A 136 -9.61 1.48 -2.33
C THR A 136 -8.13 1.79 -2.57
N ILE A 137 -7.27 1.48 -1.61
CA ILE A 137 -5.82 1.60 -1.73
C ILE A 137 -5.30 0.73 -2.88
N GLY A 138 -5.73 -0.53 -2.96
CA GLY A 138 -5.32 -1.47 -4.02
C GLY A 138 -5.71 -1.03 -5.42
N VAL A 139 -6.93 -0.51 -5.60
CA VAL A 139 -7.37 0.05 -6.90
C VAL A 139 -6.55 1.28 -7.27
N SER A 140 -6.33 2.19 -6.33
CA SER A 140 -5.52 3.40 -6.55
C SER A 140 -4.08 3.04 -6.91
N PHE A 141 -3.46 2.12 -6.18
CA PHE A 141 -2.12 1.61 -6.45
C PHE A 141 -2.04 0.92 -7.82
N THR A 142 -3.02 0.06 -8.15
CA THR A 142 -3.07 -0.60 -9.45
C THR A 142 -3.17 0.41 -10.59
N ALA A 143 -4.02 1.42 -10.47
CA ALA A 143 -4.15 2.46 -11.47
C ALA A 143 -2.85 3.25 -11.64
N GLU A 144 -2.20 3.63 -10.55
CA GLU A 144 -0.92 4.34 -10.58
C GLU A 144 0.17 3.50 -11.23
N MET A 145 0.38 2.25 -10.79
CA MET A 145 1.41 1.37 -11.32
C MET A 145 1.17 1.01 -12.79
N ALA A 146 -0.09 0.80 -13.19
CA ALA A 146 -0.43 0.53 -14.58
C ALA A 146 -0.17 1.72 -15.49
N LEU A 147 -0.57 2.94 -15.10
CA LEU A 147 -0.35 4.16 -15.87
C LEU A 147 1.14 4.50 -15.96
N LYS A 148 1.84 4.46 -14.83
CA LYS A 148 3.27 4.75 -14.79
C LYS A 148 4.06 3.68 -15.56
N GLY A 149 3.77 2.40 -15.36
CA GLY A 149 4.39 1.30 -16.10
C GLY A 149 4.16 1.40 -17.59
N ALA A 150 2.94 1.66 -18.04
CA ALA A 150 2.64 1.86 -19.46
C ALA A 150 3.44 3.02 -20.06
N PHE A 151 3.60 4.12 -19.34
CA PHE A 151 4.45 5.23 -19.77
C PHE A 151 5.93 4.83 -19.81
N GLU A 152 6.46 4.23 -18.75
CA GLU A 152 7.88 3.91 -18.62
C GLU A 152 8.35 2.83 -19.60
N GLU A 153 7.51 1.86 -19.90
CA GLU A 153 7.80 0.80 -20.86
C GLU A 153 7.68 1.26 -22.33
N THR A 154 7.06 2.41 -22.58
CA THR A 154 6.86 2.95 -23.93
C THR A 154 7.61 4.28 -24.12
N LEU A 155 6.93 5.40 -23.92
CA LEU A 155 7.54 6.72 -24.11
C LEU A 155 8.67 6.99 -23.13
N GLY A 156 8.54 6.57 -21.89
CA GLY A 156 9.55 6.67 -20.85
C GLY A 156 10.88 6.05 -21.29
N ALA A 157 10.84 4.84 -21.87
CA ALA A 157 12.02 4.14 -22.39
C ALA A 157 12.77 4.93 -23.47
N VAL A 158 12.06 5.78 -24.24
CA VAL A 158 12.66 6.61 -25.30
C VAL A 158 13.22 7.91 -24.74
N VAL A 159 12.56 8.49 -23.74
CA VAL A 159 12.92 9.82 -23.23
C VAL A 159 13.82 9.80 -22.00
N TYR A 160 13.87 8.67 -21.26
CA TYR A 160 14.75 8.54 -20.10
C TYR A 160 16.22 8.60 -20.55
N GLN A 161 16.94 9.51 -19.95
CA GLN A 161 18.39 9.69 -20.19
C GLN A 161 19.04 10.26 -18.92
N PRO A 162 20.33 9.99 -18.68
CA PRO A 162 21.11 10.63 -17.61
C PRO A 162 21.07 12.15 -17.78
N GLY A 163 20.90 12.86 -16.65
CA GLY A 163 20.85 14.30 -16.63
C GLY A 163 20.06 14.88 -15.46
N PRO A 164 19.90 16.21 -15.38
CA PRO A 164 19.33 16.88 -14.21
C PRO A 164 17.91 16.40 -13.85
N VAL A 165 17.08 16.03 -14.85
CA VAL A 165 15.72 15.52 -14.60
C VAL A 165 15.78 14.15 -13.96
N ALA A 166 16.61 13.24 -14.51
CA ALA A 166 16.75 11.87 -13.96
C ALA A 166 17.40 11.90 -12.56
N ASP A 167 18.34 12.81 -12.33
CA ASP A 167 18.98 12.96 -11.01
C ASP A 167 18.00 13.47 -9.96
N LEU A 168 17.15 14.43 -10.33
CA LEU A 168 16.10 14.93 -9.43
C LEU A 168 15.04 13.86 -9.15
N GLU A 169 14.65 13.10 -10.17
CA GLU A 169 13.69 12.00 -10.04
C GLU A 169 14.22 10.91 -9.09
N ARG A 170 15.49 10.53 -9.24
CA ARG A 170 16.17 9.57 -8.36
C ARG A 170 16.23 10.08 -6.91
N ALA A 171 16.59 11.34 -6.73
CA ALA A 171 16.64 11.96 -5.41
C ALA A 171 15.26 11.98 -4.76
N MET A 172 14.20 12.34 -5.51
CA MET A 172 12.82 12.32 -5.03
C MET A 172 12.35 10.91 -4.68
N ALA A 173 12.62 9.92 -5.53
CA ALA A 173 12.18 8.54 -5.29
C ALA A 173 12.79 7.96 -4.01
N ARG A 174 14.09 8.23 -3.78
CA ARG A 174 14.78 7.80 -2.55
C ARG A 174 14.22 8.49 -1.31
N ASP A 175 14.04 9.81 -1.37
CA ASP A 175 13.49 10.60 -0.27
C ASP A 175 12.06 10.15 0.07
N TYR A 176 11.24 9.92 -0.97
CA TYR A 176 9.87 9.46 -0.81
C TYR A 176 9.80 8.04 -0.21
N ALA A 177 10.62 7.11 -0.68
CA ALA A 177 10.68 5.76 -0.11
C ALA A 177 11.07 5.80 1.39
N GLY A 178 12.08 6.60 1.76
CA GLY A 178 12.46 6.81 3.16
C GLY A 178 11.37 7.46 4.02
N PHE A 179 10.63 8.40 3.44
CA PHE A 179 9.51 9.07 4.11
C PHE A 179 8.36 8.10 4.41
N LEU A 180 8.01 7.24 3.47
CA LEU A 180 6.92 6.28 3.61
C LEU A 180 7.14 5.26 4.73
N LEU A 181 8.39 4.99 5.12
CA LEU A 181 8.71 4.12 6.25
C LEU A 181 8.26 4.70 7.61
N GLN A 182 8.02 6.00 7.69
CA GLN A 182 7.81 6.70 8.96
C GLN A 182 6.53 7.53 9.03
N THR A 183 5.96 7.87 7.88
CA THR A 183 4.86 8.85 7.83
C THR A 183 3.91 8.51 6.67
N PRO A 184 2.60 8.72 6.85
CA PRO A 184 1.63 8.52 5.78
C PRO A 184 1.95 9.34 4.54
N TRP A 185 1.79 8.74 3.35
CA TRP A 185 2.18 9.28 2.06
C TRP A 185 1.59 10.68 1.76
N TYR A 186 0.38 10.99 2.21
CA TYR A 186 -0.31 12.26 1.96
C TYR A 186 0.31 13.45 2.71
N ARG A 187 1.24 13.21 3.63
CA ARG A 187 2.03 14.25 4.31
C ARG A 187 3.34 14.58 3.58
N TYR A 188 3.65 13.87 2.49
CA TYR A 188 4.87 14.10 1.75
C TYR A 188 4.84 15.46 1.02
N PRO A 189 5.92 16.25 1.05
CA PRO A 189 5.95 17.59 0.49
C PRO A 189 6.15 17.58 -1.03
N PHE A 190 5.21 16.99 -1.79
CA PHE A 190 5.26 16.93 -3.25
C PHE A 190 5.45 18.29 -3.91
N GLN A 191 4.92 19.38 -3.30
CA GLN A 191 4.99 20.72 -3.85
C GLN A 191 6.44 21.25 -3.88
N ASP A 192 7.28 20.89 -2.92
CA ASP A 192 8.68 21.29 -2.89
C ASP A 192 9.44 20.63 -4.04
N TRP A 193 9.15 19.38 -4.34
CA TRP A 193 9.74 18.65 -5.46
C TRP A 193 9.26 19.19 -6.80
N LEU A 194 7.99 19.57 -6.93
CA LEU A 194 7.48 20.28 -8.12
C LEU A 194 8.22 21.59 -8.36
N THR A 195 8.45 22.39 -7.32
CA THR A 195 9.20 23.64 -7.42
C THR A 195 10.65 23.40 -7.91
N ARG A 196 11.32 22.36 -7.38
CA ARG A 196 12.66 21.98 -7.84
C ARG A 196 12.66 21.50 -9.28
N LEU A 197 11.64 20.72 -9.67
CA LEU A 197 11.49 20.22 -11.04
C LEU A 197 11.27 21.36 -12.06
N GLU A 198 10.49 22.37 -11.69
CA GLU A 198 10.24 23.55 -12.54
C GLU A 198 11.44 24.47 -12.67
N ALA A 199 12.32 24.52 -11.67
CA ALA A 199 13.54 25.32 -11.68
C ALA A 199 14.65 24.75 -12.58
N LEU A 200 14.52 23.49 -13.06
CA LEU A 200 15.55 22.88 -13.91
C LEU A 200 15.63 23.56 -15.29
N SER A 201 16.85 23.89 -15.72
CA SER A 201 17.13 24.27 -17.11
C SER A 201 17.16 23.02 -17.98
N LEU A 202 16.46 23.03 -19.11
CA LEU A 202 16.30 21.86 -19.98
C LEU A 202 16.80 22.14 -21.39
N ASP A 203 17.71 21.29 -21.85
CA ASP A 203 18.39 21.48 -23.14
C ASP A 203 17.75 20.68 -24.31
N GLY A 204 16.83 19.73 -24.02
CA GLY A 204 16.30 18.84 -25.04
C GLY A 204 14.79 18.58 -24.96
N TRP A 205 14.23 18.03 -26.01
CA TRP A 205 12.81 17.63 -26.04
C TRP A 205 12.54 16.43 -25.12
N LYS A 206 13.50 15.54 -24.93
CA LYS A 206 13.39 14.37 -24.03
C LYS A 206 13.22 14.83 -22.59
N ASP A 207 14.08 15.73 -22.11
CA ASP A 207 13.99 16.26 -20.75
C ASP A 207 12.71 17.06 -20.54
N ARG A 208 12.25 17.82 -21.56
CA ARG A 208 10.96 18.51 -21.51
C ARG A 208 9.79 17.57 -21.37
N LEU A 209 9.78 16.46 -22.13
CA LEU A 209 8.70 15.48 -22.06
C LEU A 209 8.77 14.70 -20.73
N ARG A 210 9.98 14.30 -20.28
CA ARG A 210 10.17 13.65 -18.97
C ARG A 210 9.70 14.56 -17.84
N ARG A 211 10.13 15.81 -17.83
CA ARG A 211 9.65 16.81 -16.85
C ARG A 211 8.14 16.96 -16.87
N ALA A 212 7.52 17.00 -18.03
CA ALA A 212 6.07 17.11 -18.14
C ALA A 212 5.34 15.90 -17.54
N ALA A 213 5.86 14.69 -17.75
CA ALA A 213 5.33 13.46 -17.16
C ALA A 213 5.45 13.46 -15.63
N LEU A 214 6.63 13.76 -15.09
CA LEU A 214 6.87 13.85 -13.64
C LEU A 214 6.03 14.95 -13.00
N ARG A 215 5.90 16.10 -13.67
CA ARG A 215 5.04 17.19 -13.21
C ARG A 215 3.58 16.75 -13.08
N LEU A 216 3.06 16.02 -14.07
CA LEU A 216 1.70 15.51 -14.04
C LEU A 216 1.51 14.51 -12.88
N GLU A 217 2.46 13.59 -12.70
CA GLU A 217 2.44 12.61 -11.61
C GLU A 217 2.47 13.30 -10.24
N TRP A 218 3.48 14.15 -10.00
CA TRP A 218 3.68 14.77 -8.68
C TRP A 218 2.61 15.79 -8.35
N ALA A 219 2.11 16.55 -9.35
CA ALA A 219 0.98 17.45 -9.14
C ALA A 219 -0.32 16.68 -8.84
N GLY A 220 -0.56 15.54 -9.50
CA GLY A 220 -1.67 14.65 -9.19
C GLY A 220 -1.60 14.11 -7.77
N LYS A 221 -0.42 13.66 -7.34
CA LYS A 221 -0.18 13.21 -5.94
C LYS A 221 -0.37 14.34 -4.95
N ALA A 222 0.16 15.53 -5.21
CA ALA A 222 -0.01 16.69 -4.35
C ALA A 222 -1.50 17.07 -4.18
N ALA A 223 -2.25 17.08 -5.27
CA ALA A 223 -3.69 17.39 -5.24
C ALA A 223 -4.47 16.33 -4.44
N TRP A 224 -4.18 15.04 -4.66
CA TRP A 224 -4.83 13.95 -3.95
C TRP A 224 -4.45 13.93 -2.46
N ALA A 225 -3.17 14.19 -2.13
CA ALA A 225 -2.70 14.34 -0.76
C ALA A 225 -3.43 15.46 -0.02
N GLY A 226 -3.70 16.59 -0.68
CA GLY A 226 -4.52 17.67 -0.12
C GLY A 226 -5.93 17.20 0.25
N VAL A 227 -6.60 16.48 -0.65
CA VAL A 227 -7.95 15.93 -0.38
C VAL A 227 -7.91 14.97 0.82
N ILE A 228 -6.93 14.08 0.90
CA ILE A 228 -6.80 13.14 2.01
C ILE A 228 -6.47 13.87 3.33
N THR A 229 -5.63 14.90 3.28
CA THR A 229 -5.30 15.71 4.47
C THR A 229 -6.54 16.40 5.02
N ASP A 230 -7.37 16.98 4.16
CA ASP A 230 -8.62 17.63 4.56
C ASP A 230 -9.61 16.61 5.16
N LEU A 231 -9.71 15.42 4.59
CA LEU A 231 -10.52 14.32 5.13
C LEU A 231 -9.97 13.82 6.47
N ALA A 232 -8.65 13.63 6.57
CA ALA A 232 -8.00 13.17 7.81
C ALA A 232 -8.13 14.18 8.95
N ALA A 233 -8.22 15.48 8.65
CA ALA A 233 -8.47 16.51 9.66
C ALA A 233 -9.86 16.38 10.31
N THR A 234 -10.77 15.63 9.71
CA THR A 234 -12.10 15.32 10.28
C THR A 234 -12.11 14.02 11.08
N MET A 235 -11.01 13.25 11.07
CA MET A 235 -10.85 12.01 11.84
C MET A 235 -10.23 12.28 13.21
N PRO A 236 -10.45 11.39 14.20
CA PRO A 236 -9.80 11.50 15.50
C PRO A 236 -8.27 11.53 15.37
N PRO A 237 -7.56 12.31 16.22
CA PRO A 237 -6.09 12.40 16.20
C PRO A 237 -5.37 11.07 16.46
N ASP A 238 -6.05 10.09 17.01
CA ASP A 238 -5.53 8.82 17.50
C ASP A 238 -5.06 7.85 16.38
N ALA A 239 -5.29 8.19 15.09
CA ALA A 239 -4.89 7.35 13.98
C ALA A 239 -3.37 7.12 13.87
N LEU A 240 -2.55 7.95 14.53
CA LEU A 240 -1.08 7.88 14.54
C LEU A 240 -0.49 7.35 15.84
N ARG A 241 -1.32 7.09 16.84
CA ARG A 241 -0.92 6.54 18.12
C ARG A 241 -1.67 5.25 18.43
N MET A 242 -1.11 4.43 19.31
CA MET A 242 -1.70 3.17 19.75
C MET A 242 -1.19 2.80 21.13
N ASP A 243 -1.88 1.85 21.76
CA ASP A 243 -1.49 1.31 23.05
C ASP A 243 -0.60 0.07 22.89
N VAL A 244 0.43 -0.03 23.72
CA VAL A 244 1.22 -1.23 23.91
C VAL A 244 1.23 -1.60 25.39
N ALA A 245 0.89 -2.86 25.69
CA ALA A 245 0.90 -3.41 27.04
C ALA A 245 2.15 -4.26 27.24
N LEU A 246 2.94 -3.98 28.28
CA LEU A 246 4.20 -4.64 28.58
C LEU A 246 4.24 -5.07 30.05
N THR A 247 4.93 -6.17 30.30
CA THR A 247 5.41 -6.58 31.63
C THR A 247 6.93 -6.54 31.70
N GLU A 248 7.51 -6.86 32.85
CA GLU A 248 8.98 -6.88 33.08
C GLU A 248 9.66 -5.54 32.75
N MET A 249 8.98 -4.42 33.04
CA MET A 249 9.47 -3.07 32.75
C MET A 249 10.34 -2.46 33.86
N GLU A 250 10.71 -3.24 34.90
CA GLU A 250 11.46 -2.71 36.00
C GLU A 250 12.93 -2.41 35.61
N GLY A 251 13.37 -1.18 35.86
CA GLY A 251 14.72 -0.74 35.48
C GLY A 251 14.93 -0.47 33.99
N ILE A 252 13.92 -0.64 33.13
CA ILE A 252 14.01 -0.34 31.69
C ILE A 252 13.69 1.13 31.46
N ALA A 253 14.59 1.86 30.79
CA ALA A 253 14.35 3.23 30.36
C ALA A 253 13.26 3.27 29.27
N LEU A 254 12.31 4.15 29.42
CA LEU A 254 11.27 4.34 28.41
C LEU A 254 11.87 5.02 27.16
N PRO A 255 11.53 4.55 25.95
CA PRO A 255 11.86 5.25 24.73
C PRO A 255 11.19 6.62 24.67
N ASP A 256 11.80 7.55 23.92
CA ASP A 256 11.22 8.85 23.68
C ASP A 256 9.84 8.76 23.03
N GLY A 257 8.90 9.60 23.47
CA GLY A 257 7.53 9.64 22.96
C GLY A 257 6.57 8.59 23.54
N TRP A 258 7.06 7.67 24.40
CA TRP A 258 6.21 6.72 25.12
C TRP A 258 5.61 7.35 26.36
N THR A 259 4.31 7.24 26.52
CA THR A 259 3.58 7.81 27.67
C THR A 259 2.85 6.68 28.41
N LEU A 260 3.14 6.50 29.70
CA LEU A 260 2.40 5.57 30.53
C LEU A 260 0.96 6.08 30.71
N VAL A 261 -0.04 5.29 30.30
CA VAL A 261 -1.47 5.62 30.43
C VAL A 261 -2.16 4.84 31.53
N GLU A 262 -1.76 3.59 31.74
CA GLU A 262 -2.40 2.73 32.74
C GLU A 262 -1.40 1.75 33.37
N THR A 263 -1.68 1.30 34.60
CA THR A 263 -1.00 0.21 35.27
C THR A 263 -2.02 -0.74 35.87
N ALA A 264 -2.05 -1.99 35.41
CA ALA A 264 -2.95 -3.03 35.86
C ALA A 264 -2.12 -4.23 36.40
N GLY A 265 -1.86 -4.24 37.68
CA GLY A 265 -0.96 -5.22 38.31
C GLY A 265 0.47 -5.05 37.82
N GLU A 266 1.03 -6.09 37.21
CA GLU A 266 2.38 -6.07 36.60
C GLU A 266 2.39 -5.49 35.18
N VAL A 267 1.23 -5.35 34.55
CA VAL A 267 1.10 -4.83 33.19
C VAL A 267 1.09 -3.31 33.19
N ARG A 268 1.93 -2.73 32.37
CA ARG A 268 1.97 -1.28 32.11
C ARG A 268 1.56 -1.02 30.68
N VAL A 269 0.58 -0.15 30.48
CA VAL A 269 0.08 0.25 29.16
C VAL A 269 0.66 1.60 28.81
N PHE A 270 1.27 1.66 27.64
CA PHE A 270 1.89 2.88 27.12
C PHE A 270 1.19 3.29 25.83
N GLU A 271 0.91 4.57 25.70
CA GLU A 271 0.54 5.19 24.42
C GLU A 271 1.82 5.54 23.66
N VAL A 272 1.91 5.11 22.38
CA VAL A 272 3.12 5.18 21.56
C VAL A 272 2.81 5.65 20.15
N ASP A 273 3.79 6.24 19.47
CA ASP A 273 3.69 6.54 18.04
C ASP A 273 3.78 5.24 17.22
N ARG A 274 3.12 5.22 16.07
CA ARG A 274 3.05 4.09 15.14
C ARG A 274 4.24 4.07 14.16
N TYR A 275 4.24 3.13 13.24
CA TYR A 275 5.19 2.96 12.15
C TYR A 275 6.59 2.52 12.60
N ARG A 276 7.62 2.89 11.86
CA ARG A 276 8.99 2.44 12.12
C ARG A 276 9.54 2.89 13.49
N ALA A 277 9.10 4.05 13.96
CA ALA A 277 9.50 4.55 15.27
C ALA A 277 9.08 3.57 16.37
N PHE A 278 7.84 3.04 16.30
CA PHE A 278 7.37 2.00 17.21
C PHE A 278 8.22 0.73 17.14
N THR A 279 8.43 0.18 15.94
CA THR A 279 9.21 -1.05 15.78
C THR A 279 10.61 -0.92 16.36
N THR A 280 11.27 0.22 16.14
CA THR A 280 12.62 0.50 16.66
C THR A 280 12.62 0.60 18.20
N ALA A 281 11.68 1.33 18.76
CA ALA A 281 11.56 1.51 20.20
C ALA A 281 11.14 0.20 20.89
N LEU A 282 10.24 -0.58 20.30
CA LEU A 282 9.85 -1.88 20.81
C LEU A 282 11.06 -2.83 20.87
N GLN A 283 11.87 -2.91 19.82
CA GLN A 283 13.07 -3.74 19.83
C GLN A 283 14.04 -3.35 20.95
N GLN A 284 14.17 -2.07 21.27
CA GLN A 284 15.01 -1.61 22.38
C GLN A 284 14.51 -2.16 23.74
N VAL A 285 13.21 -2.03 24.03
CA VAL A 285 12.68 -2.52 25.31
C VAL A 285 12.68 -4.06 25.38
N LEU A 286 12.44 -4.77 24.27
CA LEU A 286 12.54 -6.22 24.19
C LEU A 286 13.97 -6.72 24.46
N ALA A 287 14.98 -6.02 23.93
CA ALA A 287 16.39 -6.34 24.18
C ALA A 287 16.79 -6.19 25.66
N HIS A 288 16.03 -5.42 26.44
CA HIS A 288 16.22 -5.27 27.90
C HIS A 288 15.31 -6.17 28.72
N GLY A 289 14.55 -7.06 28.10
CA GLY A 289 13.76 -8.09 28.78
C GLY A 289 12.27 -7.75 28.98
N ALA A 290 11.78 -6.65 28.45
CA ALA A 290 10.32 -6.37 28.44
C ALA A 290 9.56 -7.46 27.69
N VAL A 291 8.39 -7.84 28.19
CA VAL A 291 7.54 -8.87 27.59
C VAL A 291 6.22 -8.24 27.15
N PRO A 292 5.93 -8.18 25.85
CA PRO A 292 4.67 -7.63 25.37
C PRO A 292 3.51 -8.55 25.69
N GLN A 293 2.41 -7.95 26.13
CA GLN A 293 1.14 -8.63 26.44
C GLN A 293 0.07 -8.28 25.41
N GLY A 294 0.20 -7.15 24.72
CA GLY A 294 -0.70 -6.69 23.70
C GLY A 294 -0.15 -5.50 22.91
N ILE A 295 -0.47 -5.43 21.64
CA ILE A 295 -0.18 -4.31 20.74
C ILE A 295 -1.49 -3.89 20.09
N ALA A 296 -1.88 -2.62 20.24
CA ALA A 296 -3.16 -2.09 19.77
C ALA A 296 -4.38 -2.91 20.25
N GLY A 297 -4.28 -3.51 21.45
CA GLY A 297 -5.29 -4.37 22.05
C GLY A 297 -5.26 -5.83 21.58
N ASN A 298 -4.32 -6.25 20.76
CA ASN A 298 -4.23 -7.61 20.23
C ASN A 298 -3.05 -8.37 20.82
N ASP A 299 -3.26 -9.66 21.09
CA ASP A 299 -2.26 -10.62 21.56
C ASP A 299 -1.59 -11.40 20.41
N LEU A 300 -2.08 -11.24 19.18
CA LEU A 300 -1.55 -11.83 17.95
C LEU A 300 -1.15 -10.70 16.99
N ILE A 301 0.04 -10.82 16.42
CA ILE A 301 0.58 -9.79 15.54
C ILE A 301 1.24 -10.39 14.30
N LEU A 302 1.30 -9.60 13.25
CA LEU A 302 2.06 -9.86 12.04
C LEU A 302 3.35 -9.03 12.08
N ILE A 303 4.47 -9.63 11.67
CA ILE A 303 5.76 -8.94 11.54
C ILE A 303 6.42 -9.29 10.21
N SER A 304 7.26 -8.38 9.69
CA SER A 304 8.28 -8.74 8.72
C SER A 304 9.63 -8.89 9.41
N ALA A 305 10.35 -9.97 9.07
CA ALA A 305 11.68 -10.26 9.56
C ALA A 305 12.66 -10.36 8.40
N LEU A 306 13.92 -9.93 8.62
CA LEU A 306 15.00 -9.94 7.63
C LEU A 306 15.99 -11.07 7.91
N GLY A 307 16.48 -11.70 6.85
CA GLY A 307 17.58 -12.67 6.97
C GLY A 307 17.73 -13.55 5.74
N ALA A 308 18.88 -14.21 5.60
CA ALA A 308 19.06 -15.22 4.55
C ALA A 308 18.30 -16.51 4.88
N ALA A 309 18.05 -16.78 6.16
CA ALA A 309 17.24 -17.87 6.67
C ALA A 309 16.75 -17.51 8.08
N LEU A 310 15.64 -18.14 8.50
CA LEU A 310 15.15 -18.04 9.88
C LEU A 310 15.84 -19.07 10.76
N PRO A 311 16.08 -18.76 12.05
CA PRO A 311 16.43 -19.79 13.06
C PRO A 311 15.23 -20.72 13.27
N GLU A 312 15.42 -21.78 14.08
CA GLU A 312 14.30 -22.61 14.52
C GLU A 312 13.29 -21.75 15.30
N LEU A 313 12.06 -21.71 14.79
CA LEU A 313 10.98 -20.89 15.34
C LEU A 313 10.20 -21.67 16.42
N PRO A 314 9.65 -21.00 17.44
CA PRO A 314 8.64 -21.59 18.32
C PRO A 314 7.44 -22.12 17.53
N PRO A 315 6.77 -23.19 17.99
CA PRO A 315 5.66 -23.82 17.26
C PRO A 315 4.44 -22.93 17.07
N GLU A 316 4.29 -21.89 17.88
CA GLU A 316 3.21 -20.90 17.79
C GLU A 316 3.48 -19.81 16.75
N VAL A 317 4.70 -19.73 16.23
CA VAL A 317 5.09 -18.80 15.17
C VAL A 317 4.86 -19.45 13.82
N SER A 318 4.06 -18.82 12.98
CA SER A 318 3.78 -19.31 11.64
C SER A 318 4.37 -18.37 10.59
N GLU A 319 5.14 -18.93 9.65
CA GLU A 319 5.50 -18.23 8.42
C GLU A 319 4.31 -18.22 7.47
N ILE A 320 3.88 -17.03 7.04
CA ILE A 320 2.79 -16.86 6.08
C ILE A 320 3.33 -17.00 4.66
N PHE A 321 4.36 -16.23 4.34
CA PHE A 321 5.12 -16.34 3.10
C PHE A 321 6.49 -15.67 3.20
N THR A 322 7.38 -16.05 2.29
CA THR A 322 8.71 -15.45 2.12
C THR A 322 8.80 -14.77 0.77
N TYR A 323 9.50 -13.67 0.70
CA TYR A 323 9.71 -12.94 -0.54
C TYR A 323 11.07 -12.23 -0.55
N ASP A 324 11.67 -12.17 -1.76
CA ASP A 324 12.89 -11.41 -2.00
C ASP A 324 12.54 -10.07 -2.64
N ARG A 325 13.10 -8.99 -2.10
CA ARG A 325 12.91 -7.66 -2.62
C ARG A 325 14.19 -6.83 -2.42
N SER A 326 14.64 -6.18 -3.48
CA SER A 326 15.87 -5.36 -3.47
C SER A 326 17.10 -6.10 -2.93
N GLY A 327 17.18 -7.42 -3.18
CA GLY A 327 18.28 -8.28 -2.73
C GLY A 327 18.24 -8.66 -1.25
N VAL A 328 17.11 -8.43 -0.57
CA VAL A 328 16.90 -8.78 0.84
C VAL A 328 15.74 -9.76 0.94
N THR A 329 15.98 -10.92 1.59
CA THR A 329 14.91 -11.88 1.89
C THR A 329 14.14 -11.43 3.11
N ARG A 330 12.82 -11.38 2.98
CA ARG A 330 11.86 -11.02 4.02
C ARG A 330 10.93 -12.18 4.30
N PHE A 331 10.69 -12.43 5.58
CA PHE A 331 9.77 -13.45 6.09
C PHE A 331 8.60 -12.75 6.75
N LEU A 332 7.39 -13.04 6.33
CA LEU A 332 6.18 -12.54 6.97
C LEU A 332 5.72 -13.57 7.99
N LEU A 333 5.76 -13.20 9.26
CA LEU A 333 5.51 -14.09 10.40
C LEU A 333 4.27 -13.64 11.18
N LYS A 334 3.43 -14.62 11.53
CA LYS A 334 2.32 -14.48 12.47
C LYS A 334 2.69 -15.11 13.79
N LEU A 335 2.51 -14.41 14.89
CA LEU A 335 2.91 -14.89 16.21
C LEU A 335 2.13 -14.22 17.36
N PRO A 336 2.01 -14.89 18.53
CA PRO A 336 1.64 -14.23 19.78
C PRO A 336 2.66 -13.12 20.12
N VAL A 337 2.17 -11.95 20.53
CA VAL A 337 3.05 -10.79 20.83
C VAL A 337 4.07 -11.10 21.92
N ALA A 338 3.73 -11.96 22.88
CA ALA A 338 4.62 -12.39 23.97
C ALA A 338 5.92 -13.06 23.48
N LEU A 339 5.92 -13.62 22.28
CA LEU A 339 7.09 -14.31 21.70
C LEU A 339 8.06 -13.36 20.97
N LEU A 340 7.73 -12.08 20.82
CA LEU A 340 8.60 -11.12 20.12
C LEU A 340 9.99 -11.04 20.76
N GLY A 341 10.08 -11.01 22.10
CA GLY A 341 11.36 -10.98 22.81
C GLY A 341 12.18 -12.25 22.58
N GLU A 342 11.53 -13.42 22.52
CA GLU A 342 12.20 -14.69 22.23
C GLU A 342 12.74 -14.73 20.80
N LEU A 343 12.00 -14.23 19.81
CA LEU A 343 12.49 -14.14 18.43
C LEU A 343 13.71 -13.24 18.32
N VAL A 344 13.69 -12.08 18.98
CA VAL A 344 14.85 -11.17 19.04
C VAL A 344 16.05 -11.87 19.71
N ALA A 345 15.85 -12.59 20.82
CA ALA A 345 16.89 -13.35 21.50
C ALA A 345 17.47 -14.49 20.64
N ARG A 346 16.68 -15.08 19.74
CA ARG A 346 17.12 -16.06 18.75
C ARG A 346 17.83 -15.45 17.54
N GLY A 347 17.97 -14.13 17.48
CA GLY A 347 18.65 -13.41 16.41
C GLY A 347 17.77 -13.05 15.21
N VAL A 348 16.44 -13.15 15.33
CA VAL A 348 15.52 -12.67 14.30
C VAL A 348 15.58 -11.15 14.24
N VAL A 349 15.88 -10.59 13.07
CA VAL A 349 15.89 -9.14 12.82
C VAL A 349 14.50 -8.72 12.39
N ILE A 350 13.75 -8.07 13.28
CA ILE A 350 12.40 -7.56 12.97
C ILE A 350 12.56 -6.27 12.15
N GLU A 351 12.04 -6.25 10.94
CA GLU A 351 12.01 -5.06 10.07
C GLU A 351 10.83 -4.16 10.42
N HIS A 352 9.65 -4.77 10.59
CA HIS A 352 8.42 -4.05 10.90
C HIS A 352 7.45 -4.89 11.71
N VAL A 353 6.71 -4.23 12.60
CA VAL A 353 5.57 -4.78 13.34
C VAL A 353 4.30 -4.14 12.79
N TYR A 354 3.37 -4.96 12.29
CA TYR A 354 2.11 -4.46 11.72
C TYR A 354 1.11 -4.18 12.82
N ASP A 355 1.09 -2.96 13.25
CA ASP A 355 0.52 -2.43 14.48
C ASP A 355 -0.89 -1.83 14.34
N TYR A 356 -1.70 -2.39 13.52
CA TYR A 356 -3.07 -1.90 13.36
C TYR A 356 -4.04 -2.43 14.40
#